data_0726b1f18d5f0c13830cbe9d31fec0d7
#
_entry.id   0726b1f18d5f0c13830cbe9d31fec0d7
#
_cell.length_a   1.000
_cell.length_b   1.000
_cell.length_c   1.000
_cell.angle_alpha   90.00
_cell.angle_beta   90.00
_cell.angle_gamma   90.00
#
_symmetry.space_group_name_H-M   'P 1'
#
loop_
_entity.id
_entity.type
_entity.pdbx_description
1 polymer ?
#
loop_
_entity_poly.entity_id
_entity_poly.type
_entity_poly.pdbx_seq_one_letter_code
_entity_poly.pdbx_strand_id
1 'polypeptide(L)'
;MYKRILVPVDGSDLTERAMSASIDLAKQLGAAITGFAAEPLPPVPAGPRSLARLEDETREHEAMTQAHAQQVLSRFAAMAQAAGVPFEGRHDQVPRVDRAIIDAAESHGCDMIVMVTHGRGAFGEFLFGSQTKAVLAGSKLPLLVLH
;
A
#
# COMPACT_ATOMS: atom_id res chain seq x y z
N MET A 1 18.50 -5.91 12.96
CA MET A 1 17.86 -7.06 12.36
C MET A 1 16.93 -6.63 11.22
N TYR A 2 15.88 -5.85 11.49
CA TYR A 2 15.04 -5.30 10.42
C TYR A 2 15.61 -3.99 9.92
N LYS A 3 15.95 -3.94 8.62
CA LYS A 3 16.60 -2.78 8.00
C LYS A 3 15.72 -2.01 7.04
N ARG A 4 14.69 -2.66 6.50
CA ARG A 4 13.75 -2.04 5.56
C ARG A 4 12.35 -2.62 5.71
N ILE A 5 11.38 -1.75 5.88
CA ILE A 5 9.98 -2.11 6.11
C ILE A 5 9.17 -1.74 4.88
N LEU A 6 8.37 -2.66 4.35
CA LEU A 6 7.35 -2.33 3.35
C LEU A 6 6.06 -1.91 4.05
N VAL A 7 5.49 -0.79 3.63
CA VAL A 7 4.23 -0.27 4.15
C VAL A 7 3.27 0.01 2.99
N PRO A 8 2.27 -0.86 2.76
CA PRO A 8 1.22 -0.58 1.79
C PRO A 8 0.32 0.57 2.25
N VAL A 9 -0.01 1.46 1.33
CA VAL A 9 -0.88 2.62 1.55
C VAL A 9 -1.86 2.77 0.39
N ASP A 10 -3.07 3.25 0.65
CA ASP A 10 -4.14 3.40 -0.36
C ASP A 10 -4.88 4.74 -0.30
N GLY A 11 -4.48 5.63 0.62
CA GLY A 11 -5.13 6.93 0.81
C GLY A 11 -6.45 6.87 1.61
N SER A 12 -6.82 5.71 2.16
CA SER A 12 -7.94 5.60 3.10
C SER A 12 -7.63 6.25 4.45
N ASP A 13 -8.62 6.37 5.33
CA ASP A 13 -8.45 6.91 6.69
C ASP A 13 -7.41 6.13 7.51
N LEU A 14 -7.21 4.85 7.22
CA LEU A 14 -6.18 4.03 7.86
C LEU A 14 -4.76 4.36 7.42
N THR A 15 -4.60 4.96 6.25
CA THR A 15 -3.27 5.29 5.69
C THR A 15 -2.49 6.22 6.61
N GLU A 16 -3.13 7.23 7.17
CA GLU A 16 -2.50 8.16 8.12
C GLU A 16 -1.91 7.44 9.33
N ARG A 17 -2.70 6.52 9.89
CA ARG A 17 -2.28 5.69 11.02
C ARG A 17 -1.16 4.73 10.63
N ALA A 18 -1.23 4.14 9.44
CA ALA A 18 -0.18 3.27 8.92
C ALA A 18 1.14 4.04 8.75
N MET A 19 1.09 5.24 8.21
CA MET A 19 2.25 6.10 8.04
C MET A 19 2.89 6.43 9.40
N SER A 20 2.10 6.97 10.33
CA SER A 20 2.60 7.38 11.64
C SER A 20 3.21 6.21 12.42
N ALA A 21 2.48 5.11 12.56
CA ALA A 21 2.93 3.95 13.33
C ALA A 21 4.16 3.28 12.71
N SER A 22 4.23 3.20 11.38
CA SER A 22 5.38 2.61 10.69
C SER A 22 6.63 3.51 10.78
N ILE A 23 6.46 4.83 10.76
CA ILE A 23 7.57 5.77 10.97
C ILE A 23 8.12 5.63 12.40
N ASP A 24 7.28 5.57 13.41
CA ASP A 24 7.70 5.38 14.80
C ASP A 24 8.46 4.04 14.96
N LEU A 25 7.93 2.97 14.38
CA LEU A 25 8.59 1.67 14.39
C LEU A 25 9.95 1.71 13.68
N ALA A 26 10.00 2.26 12.46
CA ALA A 26 11.23 2.37 11.69
C ALA A 26 12.30 3.18 12.41
N LYS A 27 11.91 4.26 13.07
CA LYS A 27 12.81 5.08 13.88
C LYS A 27 13.42 4.30 15.04
N GLN A 28 12.61 3.50 15.75
CA GLN A 28 13.09 2.66 16.85
C GLN A 28 14.03 1.55 16.38
N LEU A 29 13.78 0.99 15.20
CA LEU A 29 14.59 -0.08 14.62
C LEU A 29 15.83 0.42 13.86
N GLY A 30 15.91 1.72 13.58
CA GLY A 30 16.91 2.26 12.66
C GLY A 30 16.71 1.77 11.22
N ALA A 31 15.47 1.52 10.82
CA ALA A 31 15.10 0.97 9.52
C ALA A 31 14.68 2.06 8.53
N ALA A 32 14.79 1.76 7.23
CA ALA A 32 14.20 2.54 6.16
C ALA A 32 12.78 2.05 5.86
N ILE A 33 11.97 2.89 5.22
CA ILE A 33 10.61 2.56 4.77
C ILE A 33 10.54 2.56 3.25
N THR A 34 9.93 1.53 2.69
CA THR A 34 9.40 1.53 1.32
C THR A 34 7.87 1.63 1.42
N GLY A 35 7.34 2.81 1.06
CA GLY A 35 5.90 3.00 0.92
C GLY A 35 5.43 2.47 -0.43
N PHE A 36 4.38 1.66 -0.46
CA PHE A 36 3.87 1.04 -1.67
C PHE A 36 2.38 1.30 -1.85
N ALA A 37 2.02 1.93 -2.96
CA ALA A 37 0.65 2.13 -3.37
C ALA A 37 0.30 1.16 -4.51
N ALA A 38 -0.53 0.16 -4.22
CA ALA A 38 -1.09 -0.73 -5.22
C ALA A 38 -2.40 -0.16 -5.74
N GLU A 39 -2.46 0.12 -7.02
CA GLU A 39 -3.62 0.71 -7.66
C GLU A 39 -4.46 -0.38 -8.35
N PRO A 40 -5.80 -0.35 -8.21
CA PRO A 40 -6.64 -1.29 -8.92
C PRO A 40 -6.64 -1.03 -10.42
N LEU A 41 -6.86 -2.09 -11.21
CA LEU A 41 -7.10 -1.95 -12.64
C LEU A 41 -8.40 -1.15 -12.90
N PRO A 42 -8.51 -0.51 -14.07
CA PRO A 42 -9.75 0.15 -14.47
C PRO A 42 -10.92 -0.82 -14.42
N PRO A 43 -12.10 -0.38 -13.99
CA PRO A 43 -13.29 -1.22 -14.01
C PRO A 43 -13.64 -1.61 -15.45
N VAL A 44 -14.12 -2.84 -15.63
CA VAL A 44 -14.63 -3.28 -16.93
C VAL A 44 -15.92 -2.50 -17.22
N PRO A 45 -16.01 -1.78 -18.35
CA PRO A 45 -17.19 -0.99 -18.66
C PRO A 45 -18.44 -1.87 -18.81
N ALA A 46 -19.55 -1.41 -18.25
CA ALA A 46 -20.85 -2.02 -18.47
C ALA A 46 -21.44 -1.49 -19.80
N GLY A 47 -21.78 -2.40 -20.72
CA GLY A 47 -22.43 -2.09 -21.98
C GLY A 47 -21.48 -1.79 -23.15
N PRO A 48 -22.04 -1.65 -24.37
CA PRO A 48 -21.24 -1.44 -25.58
C PRO A 48 -20.61 -0.06 -25.61
N ARG A 49 -19.30 -0.02 -25.92
CA ARG A 49 -18.53 1.22 -26.07
C ARG A 49 -17.68 1.17 -27.32
N SER A 50 -17.42 2.33 -27.92
CA SER A 50 -16.41 2.41 -28.96
C SER A 50 -15.01 2.20 -28.38
N LEU A 51 -14.11 1.66 -29.17
CA LEU A 51 -12.71 1.45 -28.76
C LEU A 51 -12.05 2.76 -28.31
N ALA A 52 -12.27 3.86 -29.06
CA ALA A 52 -11.72 5.16 -28.73
C ALA A 52 -12.20 5.67 -27.36
N ARG A 53 -13.48 5.49 -27.04
CA ARG A 53 -14.04 5.88 -25.74
C ARG A 53 -13.49 5.03 -24.60
N LEU A 54 -13.31 3.74 -24.83
CA LEU A 54 -12.72 2.83 -23.85
C LEU A 54 -11.27 3.20 -23.56
N GLU A 55 -10.50 3.54 -24.59
CA GLU A 55 -9.12 4.00 -24.44
C GLU A 55 -9.02 5.32 -23.66
N ASP A 56 -9.93 6.28 -23.93
CA ASP A 56 -9.98 7.55 -23.20
C ASP A 56 -10.34 7.36 -21.73
N GLU A 57 -11.36 6.56 -21.42
CA GLU A 57 -11.77 6.26 -20.05
C GLU A 57 -10.68 5.52 -19.27
N THR A 58 -9.97 4.60 -19.90
CA THR A 58 -8.83 3.90 -19.30
C THR A 58 -7.70 4.86 -18.99
N ARG A 59 -7.36 5.75 -19.93
CA ARG A 59 -6.32 6.74 -19.76
C ARG A 59 -6.63 7.74 -18.64
N GLU A 60 -7.87 8.20 -18.57
CA GLU A 60 -8.34 9.07 -17.48
C GLU A 60 -8.25 8.38 -16.13
N HIS A 61 -8.68 7.13 -16.03
CA HIS A 61 -8.58 6.34 -14.82
C HIS A 61 -7.13 6.16 -14.37
N GLU A 62 -6.24 5.79 -15.28
CA GLU A 62 -4.80 5.64 -15.00
C GLU A 62 -4.17 6.95 -14.50
N ALA A 63 -4.50 8.08 -15.15
CA ALA A 63 -3.99 9.38 -14.73
C ALA A 63 -4.48 9.77 -13.33
N MET A 64 -5.74 9.51 -12.99
CA MET A 64 -6.31 9.79 -11.68
C MET A 64 -5.70 8.91 -10.59
N THR A 65 -5.57 7.62 -10.82
CA THR A 65 -5.00 6.68 -9.85
C THR A 65 -3.51 6.96 -9.61
N GLN A 66 -2.77 7.26 -10.66
CA GLN A 66 -1.36 7.63 -10.56
C GLN A 66 -1.17 8.94 -9.76
N ALA A 67 -1.99 9.95 -10.04
CA ALA A 67 -1.94 11.22 -9.30
C ALA A 67 -2.27 11.02 -7.82
N HIS A 68 -3.28 10.20 -7.52
CA HIS A 68 -3.65 9.86 -6.14
C HIS A 68 -2.52 9.13 -5.41
N ALA A 69 -1.92 8.11 -6.03
CA ALA A 69 -0.80 7.37 -5.47
C ALA A 69 0.40 8.28 -5.18
N GLN A 70 0.74 9.17 -6.11
CA GLN A 70 1.83 10.13 -5.93
C GLN A 70 1.56 11.08 -4.77
N GLN A 71 0.32 11.56 -4.60
CA GLN A 71 -0.07 12.43 -3.50
C GLN A 71 0.09 11.72 -2.14
N VAL A 72 -0.41 10.50 -2.01
CA VAL A 72 -0.30 9.70 -0.79
C VAL A 72 1.17 9.41 -0.45
N LEU A 73 1.95 8.97 -1.42
CA LEU A 73 3.38 8.66 -1.23
C LEU A 73 4.21 9.90 -0.92
N SER A 74 3.90 11.06 -1.54
CA SER A 74 4.59 12.33 -1.25
C SER A 74 4.34 12.79 0.19
N ARG A 75 3.12 12.61 0.68
CA ARG A 75 2.79 12.88 2.09
C ARG A 75 3.56 11.98 3.04
N PHE A 76 3.61 10.69 2.72
CA PHE A 76 4.38 9.72 3.51
C PHE A 76 5.88 10.07 3.53
N ALA A 77 6.43 10.41 2.36
CA ALA A 77 7.83 10.85 2.25
C ALA A 77 8.12 12.06 3.13
N ALA A 78 7.24 13.08 3.12
CA ALA A 78 7.38 14.27 3.93
C ALA A 78 7.36 13.96 5.44
N MET A 79 6.45 13.09 5.88
CA MET A 79 6.36 12.65 7.28
C MET A 79 7.61 11.86 7.71
N ALA A 80 8.07 10.95 6.88
CA ALA A 80 9.29 10.16 7.13
C ALA A 80 10.53 11.05 7.20
N GLN A 81 10.66 12.00 6.28
CA GLN A 81 11.76 12.96 6.26
C GLN A 81 11.78 13.82 7.52
N ALA A 82 10.63 14.32 7.96
CA ALA A 82 10.51 15.09 9.20
C ALA A 82 10.94 14.29 10.44
N ALA A 83 10.76 12.98 10.42
CA ALA A 83 11.17 12.07 11.49
C ALA A 83 12.62 11.55 11.35
N GLY A 84 13.30 11.88 10.26
CA GLY A 84 14.66 11.41 9.97
C GLY A 84 14.73 9.93 9.54
N VAL A 85 13.63 9.39 8.99
CA VAL A 85 13.55 8.01 8.51
C VAL A 85 13.76 7.98 7.00
N PRO A 86 14.73 7.21 6.47
CA PRO A 86 14.91 7.04 5.04
C PRO A 86 13.66 6.43 4.39
N PHE A 87 13.22 7.02 3.28
CA PHE A 87 11.97 6.64 2.63
C PHE A 87 12.14 6.50 1.11
N GLU A 88 11.48 5.50 0.55
CA GLU A 88 11.33 5.29 -0.87
C GLU A 88 9.86 5.00 -1.20
N GLY A 89 9.27 5.75 -2.12
CA GLY A 89 7.89 5.54 -2.58
C GLY A 89 7.86 4.74 -3.87
N ARG A 90 6.96 3.75 -3.95
CA ARG A 90 6.69 2.95 -5.14
C ARG A 90 5.19 2.81 -5.35
N HIS A 91 4.76 2.77 -6.59
CA HIS A 91 3.38 2.46 -6.94
C HIS A 91 3.34 1.57 -8.18
N ASP A 92 2.29 0.79 -8.29
CA ASP A 92 2.04 -0.05 -9.44
C ASP A 92 0.54 -0.29 -9.62
N GLN A 93 0.10 -0.45 -10.85
CA GLN A 93 -1.27 -0.81 -11.19
C GLN A 93 -1.35 -2.32 -11.41
N VAL A 94 -2.14 -2.99 -10.60
CA VAL A 94 -2.08 -4.45 -10.49
C VAL A 94 -3.47 -5.09 -10.37
N PRO A 95 -3.64 -6.30 -10.95
CA PRO A 95 -4.89 -7.04 -10.78
C PRO A 95 -5.02 -7.68 -9.38
N ARG A 96 -3.90 -7.96 -8.71
CA ARG A 96 -3.86 -8.61 -7.39
C ARG A 96 -2.98 -7.85 -6.44
N VAL A 97 -3.61 -7.10 -5.54
CA VAL A 97 -2.94 -6.22 -4.57
C VAL A 97 -2.07 -7.02 -3.58
N ASP A 98 -2.56 -8.14 -3.07
CA ASP A 98 -1.82 -9.02 -2.16
C ASP A 98 -0.49 -9.49 -2.76
N ARG A 99 -0.53 -9.91 -4.00
CA ARG A 99 0.66 -10.39 -4.71
C ARG A 99 1.64 -9.26 -4.98
N ALA A 100 1.14 -8.11 -5.40
CA ALA A 100 1.96 -6.93 -5.64
C ALA A 100 2.68 -6.44 -4.38
N ILE A 101 2.02 -6.50 -3.22
CA ILE A 101 2.64 -6.17 -1.92
C ILE A 101 3.82 -7.10 -1.63
N ILE A 102 3.64 -8.41 -1.80
CA ILE A 102 4.68 -9.39 -1.57
C ILE A 102 5.85 -9.19 -2.55
N ASP A 103 5.55 -9.07 -3.83
CA ASP A 103 6.55 -8.89 -4.88
C ASP A 103 7.33 -7.56 -4.70
N ALA A 104 6.66 -6.50 -4.27
CA ALA A 104 7.32 -5.24 -3.95
C ALA A 104 8.27 -5.38 -2.74
N ALA A 105 7.84 -6.09 -1.69
CA ALA A 105 8.69 -6.32 -0.53
C ALA A 105 9.96 -7.10 -0.89
N GLU A 106 9.82 -8.15 -1.69
CA GLU A 106 10.96 -8.96 -2.14
C GLU A 106 11.89 -8.17 -3.09
N SER A 107 11.32 -7.48 -4.08
CA SER A 107 12.07 -6.73 -5.09
C SER A 107 12.85 -5.55 -4.52
N HIS A 108 12.34 -4.92 -3.47
CA HIS A 108 13.00 -3.78 -2.81
C HIS A 108 13.82 -4.17 -1.59
N GLY A 109 14.05 -5.47 -1.37
CA GLY A 109 14.88 -5.95 -0.27
C GLY A 109 14.32 -5.62 1.11
N CYS A 110 12.99 -5.59 1.24
CA CYS A 110 12.33 -5.43 2.52
C CYS A 110 12.42 -6.73 3.34
N ASP A 111 12.55 -6.59 4.64
CA ASP A 111 12.67 -7.70 5.57
C ASP A 111 11.51 -7.80 6.57
N MET A 112 10.55 -6.90 6.43
CA MET A 112 9.29 -6.88 7.17
C MET A 112 8.20 -6.17 6.36
N ILE A 113 6.95 -6.61 6.51
CA ILE A 113 5.77 -5.91 6.00
C ILE A 113 4.94 -5.42 7.18
N VAL A 114 4.52 -4.16 7.15
CA VAL A 114 3.61 -3.57 8.15
C VAL A 114 2.30 -3.20 7.50
N MET A 115 1.21 -3.80 7.95
CA MET A 115 -0.14 -3.51 7.46
C MET A 115 -1.02 -2.99 8.59
N VAL A 116 -1.96 -2.10 8.25
CA VAL A 116 -2.99 -1.63 9.17
C VAL A 116 -4.34 -2.16 8.74
N THR A 117 -5.12 -2.62 9.70
CA THR A 117 -6.47 -3.13 9.44
C THR A 117 -7.50 -2.31 10.22
N HIS A 118 -8.74 -2.34 9.73
CA HIS A 118 -9.88 -1.86 10.50
C HIS A 118 -10.11 -2.80 11.68
N GLY A 119 -9.71 -2.48 12.89
CA GLY A 119 -9.81 -3.35 14.07
C GLY A 119 -11.14 -4.12 14.15
N ARG A 120 -12.15 -3.62 14.79
CA ARG A 120 -13.48 -4.25 14.81
C ARG A 120 -14.31 -3.74 13.65
N GLY A 121 -14.72 -4.63 12.75
CA GLY A 121 -15.74 -4.34 11.77
C GLY A 121 -17.06 -3.92 12.43
N ALA A 122 -17.96 -3.31 11.67
CA ALA A 122 -19.27 -2.84 12.14
C ALA A 122 -20.14 -3.91 12.83
N PHE A 123 -19.75 -5.16 12.75
CA PHE A 123 -20.46 -6.32 13.32
C PHE A 123 -19.70 -7.04 14.46
N GLY A 124 -18.66 -6.41 15.02
CA GLY A 124 -17.94 -6.99 16.16
C GLY A 124 -17.03 -8.18 15.85
N GLU A 125 -16.92 -8.61 14.62
CA GLU A 125 -16.02 -9.67 14.20
C GLU A 125 -14.61 -9.11 13.94
N PHE A 126 -13.59 -9.86 14.33
CA PHE A 126 -12.19 -9.59 13.95
C PHE A 126 -12.00 -9.87 12.46
N LEU A 127 -12.36 -8.92 11.65
CA LEU A 127 -12.09 -9.00 10.23
C LEU A 127 -10.69 -8.44 9.96
N PHE A 128 -9.70 -9.32 9.98
CA PHE A 128 -8.51 -9.05 9.19
C PHE A 128 -8.98 -8.81 7.75
N GLY A 129 -8.63 -7.65 7.16
CA GLY A 129 -8.98 -7.37 5.78
C GLY A 129 -8.54 -8.54 4.88
N SER A 130 -9.27 -8.80 3.81
CA SER A 130 -8.98 -9.89 2.87
C SER A 130 -7.54 -9.81 2.34
N GLN A 131 -7.03 -8.60 2.11
CA GLN A 131 -5.65 -8.36 1.67
C GLN A 131 -4.62 -8.77 2.72
N THR A 132 -4.87 -8.46 3.99
CA THR A 132 -3.97 -8.85 5.08
C THR A 132 -3.88 -10.37 5.21
N LYS A 133 -5.01 -11.07 5.12
CA LYS A 133 -5.04 -12.54 5.12
C LYS A 133 -4.27 -13.14 3.94
N ALA A 134 -4.46 -12.58 2.74
CA ALA A 134 -3.80 -13.04 1.54
C ALA A 134 -2.28 -12.82 1.59
N VAL A 135 -1.83 -11.65 2.10
CA VAL A 135 -0.41 -11.37 2.31
C VAL A 135 0.19 -12.30 3.35
N LEU A 136 -0.51 -12.51 4.47
CA LEU A 136 -0.06 -13.44 5.52
C LEU A 136 0.11 -14.87 5.00
N ALA A 137 -0.81 -15.33 4.17
CA ALA A 137 -0.76 -16.67 3.59
C ALA A 137 0.33 -16.84 2.52
N GLY A 138 0.65 -15.77 1.79
CA GLY A 138 1.57 -15.81 0.64
C GLY A 138 2.99 -15.33 0.92
N SER A 139 3.21 -14.55 1.98
CA SER A 139 4.52 -13.97 2.28
C SER A 139 5.37 -14.90 3.15
N LYS A 140 6.67 -14.89 2.88
CA LYS A 140 7.69 -15.51 3.75
C LYS A 140 8.30 -14.49 4.74
N LEU A 141 8.01 -13.21 4.56
CA LEU A 141 8.50 -12.16 5.42
C LEU A 141 7.64 -12.01 6.68
N PRO A 142 8.21 -11.60 7.81
CA PRO A 142 7.45 -11.21 8.98
C PRO A 142 6.40 -10.14 8.62
N LEU A 143 5.19 -10.33 9.11
CA LEU A 143 4.08 -9.42 8.92
C LEU A 143 3.63 -8.86 10.27
N LEU A 144 3.76 -7.55 10.45
CA LEU A 144 3.20 -6.84 11.58
C LEU A 144 1.84 -6.25 11.20
N VAL A 145 0.82 -6.62 11.93
CA VAL A 145 -0.54 -6.13 11.71
C VAL A 145 -0.93 -5.19 12.85
N LEU A 146 -1.26 -3.95 12.50
CA LEU A 146 -1.72 -2.92 13.44
C LEU A 146 -3.24 -2.74 13.31
N HIS A 147 -3.92 -2.56 14.42
CA HIS A 147 -5.37 -2.36 14.49
C HIS A 147 -5.73 -0.93 14.84
#